data_29a457c901683680102aa10e0f0053b5
#
_entry.id   29a457c901683680102aa10e0f0053b5
#
_cell.length_a   1.000
_cell.length_b   1.000
_cell.length_c   1.000
_cell.angle_alpha   90.00
_cell.angle_beta   90.00
_cell.angle_gamma   90.00
#
_symmetry.space_group_name_H-M   'P 1'
#
loop_
_entity.id
_entity.type
_entity.pdbx_description
1 polymer ?
#
loop_
_entity_poly.entity_id
_entity_poly.type
_entity_poly.pdbx_seq_one_letter_code
_entity_poly.pdbx_strand_id
1 'polypeptide(L)'
;MSMNMKHNNKRSSDGSGHTGNKPTGHGKKNTGLIVGVIAVIILVIIAGTLFFMKSRQEKAEVPSKKSASSSQSETKSDSKNITYQGQAYEYNRDIKAVVFLGVDKKGDMDYAQFMGDGGQADSIILMALNEKEKTVQLFQISRNTMTNVDVYSEKGEYLTTQKMQIALQYAYGDGEKKSAWLMKKAVSNLMYGVPISASIAMSIDGISTVNDLLGGVEITVPKDYTYVDPVFEQGKTLTLTGEQAEKYVRYRDINVTGSNNDRMERQTQFVMALMSQLKDASQRDTELYAKLMTGANPYFTTDMSADEIMALSNYEMSGEIQTIPGEERAGAEHDEFYTNEDELQKMVVKTFYKIKDM
;
A
#
# COMPACT_ATOMS: atom_id res chain seq x y z
N MET A 1 29.02 -13.33 62.39
CA MET A 1 30.43 -13.67 62.08
C MET A 1 30.68 -13.14 60.69
N SER A 2 31.10 -11.91 60.51
CA SER A 2 32.40 -11.28 60.70
C SER A 2 33.49 -11.89 59.80
N MET A 3 33.92 -11.16 58.86
CA MET A 3 35.21 -10.48 58.53
C MET A 3 35.42 -10.49 57.01
N ASN A 4 35.49 -9.40 56.29
CA ASN A 4 36.40 -8.24 56.22
C ASN A 4 37.86 -8.60 55.86
N MET A 5 38.35 -7.99 54.78
CA MET A 5 39.57 -7.24 54.52
C MET A 5 39.93 -7.26 53.05
N LYS A 6 39.90 -6.15 52.32
CA LYS A 6 40.76 -4.96 52.22
C LYS A 6 42.17 -5.18 51.69
N HIS A 7 42.45 -4.34 50.70
CA HIS A 7 43.73 -3.62 50.39
C HIS A 7 44.46 -4.17 49.14
N ASN A 8 45.09 -3.42 48.28
CA ASN A 8 45.33 -2.00 48.02
C ASN A 8 46.31 -1.90 46.84
N ASN A 9 46.02 -0.96 45.95
CA ASN A 9 46.93 0.09 45.45
C ASN A 9 48.27 -0.24 44.76
N LYS A 10 48.50 0.31 43.57
CA LYS A 10 49.35 1.45 43.16
C LYS A 10 49.79 1.34 41.71
N ARG A 11 49.40 2.35 40.91
CA ARG A 11 50.17 3.41 40.23
C ARG A 11 51.47 3.03 39.52
N SER A 12 51.50 3.42 38.22
CA SER A 12 52.31 4.48 37.56
C SER A 12 52.23 4.28 36.03
N SER A 13 51.77 5.22 35.26
CA SER A 13 52.38 6.39 34.64
C SER A 13 53.25 6.08 33.42
N ASP A 14 52.93 6.87 32.38
CA ASP A 14 53.65 7.33 31.20
C ASP A 14 53.27 6.58 29.91
N GLY A 15 52.69 7.19 28.90
CA GLY A 15 53.06 8.44 28.23
C GLY A 15 53.50 8.08 26.82
N SER A 16 52.71 8.37 25.80
CA SER A 16 53.15 8.98 24.56
C SER A 16 52.03 8.94 23.48
N GLY A 17 51.82 10.06 22.87
CA GLY A 17 50.79 10.29 21.90
C GLY A 17 51.06 9.57 20.58
N HIS A 18 49.95 9.26 19.89
CA HIS A 18 49.97 9.16 18.42
C HIS A 18 48.65 9.64 17.86
N THR A 19 48.75 10.67 17.06
CA THR A 19 47.76 11.21 16.18
C THR A 19 47.31 10.09 15.22
N GLY A 20 46.02 9.80 15.21
CA GLY A 20 45.46 8.81 14.30
C GLY A 20 44.07 9.24 13.79
N ASN A 21 44.04 9.82 12.64
CA ASN A 21 43.01 10.01 11.66
C ASN A 21 41.61 9.47 11.99
N LYS A 22 40.64 10.39 12.06
CA LYS A 22 39.23 10.13 11.82
C LYS A 22 39.02 9.64 10.37
N PRO A 23 38.39 8.50 10.15
CA PRO A 23 37.80 8.25 8.83
C PRO A 23 36.47 9.01 8.76
N THR A 24 36.44 10.09 7.99
CA THR A 24 35.22 10.69 7.48
C THR A 24 34.63 9.75 6.43
N GLY A 25 33.88 8.76 6.87
CA GLY A 25 33.03 7.97 6.01
C GLY A 25 31.76 8.77 5.70
N HIS A 26 31.75 9.55 4.63
CA HIS A 26 30.52 10.00 3.98
C HIS A 26 29.85 8.77 3.39
N GLY A 27 28.94 8.17 4.12
CA GLY A 27 27.95 7.26 3.58
C GLY A 27 27.09 8.04 2.59
N LYS A 28 27.37 7.90 1.31
CA LYS A 28 26.44 8.29 0.25
C LYS A 28 25.17 7.49 0.50
N LYS A 29 24.13 8.15 1.01
CA LYS A 29 22.78 7.61 1.07
C LYS A 29 22.38 7.30 -0.37
N ASN A 30 22.20 6.03 -0.69
CA ASN A 30 21.64 5.54 -1.95
C ASN A 30 20.13 5.90 -2.01
N THR A 31 19.83 7.17 -2.12
CA THR A 31 18.46 7.68 -2.22
C THR A 31 17.88 7.54 -3.64
N GLY A 32 18.69 7.20 -4.62
CA GLY A 32 18.26 7.05 -6.01
C GLY A 32 17.65 5.70 -6.38
N LEU A 33 17.54 4.75 -5.43
CA LEU A 33 17.28 3.34 -5.75
C LEU A 33 15.82 2.89 -5.67
N ILE A 34 14.92 3.70 -5.14
CA ILE A 34 13.55 3.27 -4.76
C ILE A 34 12.50 3.68 -5.80
N VAL A 35 12.90 4.42 -6.82
CA VAL A 35 12.06 5.17 -7.76
C VAL A 35 11.24 4.34 -8.75
N GLY A 36 11.79 3.23 -9.20
CA GLY A 36 11.28 2.58 -10.42
C GLY A 36 10.09 1.67 -10.23
N VAL A 37 9.57 1.46 -9.06
CA VAL A 37 8.88 0.21 -8.73
C VAL A 37 7.43 0.33 -8.31
N ILE A 38 7.03 1.38 -7.62
CA ILE A 38 5.58 1.72 -7.61
C ILE A 38 5.14 1.87 -9.06
N ALA A 39 6.00 2.47 -9.87
CA ALA A 39 5.91 2.50 -11.31
C ALA A 39 5.67 1.15 -11.97
N VAL A 40 6.24 0.06 -11.47
CA VAL A 40 6.20 -1.24 -12.15
C VAL A 40 5.02 -2.09 -11.74
N ILE A 41 4.63 -2.12 -10.49
CA ILE A 41 3.32 -2.70 -10.11
C ILE A 41 2.21 -1.99 -10.90
N ILE A 42 2.40 -0.73 -11.20
CA ILE A 42 1.47 0.12 -11.93
C ILE A 42 1.71 0.04 -13.45
N LEU A 43 2.94 -0.11 -13.95
CA LEU A 43 3.22 -0.36 -15.38
C LEU A 43 2.71 -1.73 -15.84
N VAL A 44 2.65 -2.72 -14.95
CA VAL A 44 2.00 -4.01 -15.21
C VAL A 44 0.51 -3.83 -15.57
N ILE A 45 -0.14 -2.80 -15.04
CA ILE A 45 -1.56 -2.51 -15.31
C ILE A 45 -1.77 -1.83 -16.67
N ILE A 46 -0.82 -1.07 -17.22
CA ILE A 46 -1.03 -0.15 -18.35
C ILE A 46 -1.07 -0.85 -19.72
N ALA A 47 -0.12 -1.72 -20.05
CA ALA A 47 -0.09 -2.29 -21.38
C ALA A 47 -1.25 -3.27 -21.62
N GLY A 48 -1.76 -3.91 -20.55
CA GLY A 48 -2.95 -4.73 -20.61
C GLY A 48 -4.18 -3.91 -21.07
N THR A 49 -4.37 -2.71 -20.53
CA THR A 49 -5.52 -1.85 -20.91
C THR A 49 -5.39 -1.30 -22.33
N LEU A 50 -4.20 -0.90 -22.77
CA LEU A 50 -4.00 -0.42 -24.14
C LEU A 50 -4.16 -1.52 -25.19
N PHE A 51 -3.68 -2.74 -24.92
CA PHE A 51 -3.88 -3.89 -25.80
C PHE A 51 -5.35 -4.30 -25.87
N PHE A 52 -6.06 -4.29 -24.75
CA PHE A 52 -7.49 -4.63 -24.68
C PHE A 52 -8.38 -3.57 -25.33
N MET A 53 -8.06 -2.28 -25.16
CA MET A 53 -8.76 -1.19 -25.86
C MET A 53 -8.53 -1.25 -27.37
N LYS A 54 -7.31 -1.57 -27.83
CA LYS A 54 -7.01 -1.76 -29.26
C LYS A 54 -7.74 -2.98 -29.84
N SER A 55 -7.79 -4.08 -29.10
CA SER A 55 -8.52 -5.31 -29.51
C SER A 55 -10.04 -5.14 -29.50
N ARG A 56 -10.60 -4.24 -28.67
CA ARG A 56 -12.02 -3.89 -28.69
C ARG A 56 -12.38 -2.91 -29.82
N GLN A 57 -11.48 -2.00 -30.20
CA GLN A 57 -11.72 -1.11 -31.36
C GLN A 57 -11.78 -1.85 -32.68
N GLU A 58 -11.07 -2.96 -32.82
CA GLU A 58 -11.15 -3.79 -34.03
C GLU A 58 -12.42 -4.65 -34.12
N LYS A 59 -13.23 -4.74 -33.06
CA LYS A 59 -14.49 -5.54 -33.04
C LYS A 59 -15.78 -4.74 -32.96
N ALA A 60 -15.75 -3.41 -32.98
CA ALA A 60 -16.93 -2.56 -32.85
C ALA A 60 -17.10 -1.57 -34.01
N GLU A 61 -17.41 -2.09 -35.19
CA GLU A 61 -18.19 -1.33 -36.17
C GLU A 61 -19.62 -1.90 -36.22
N VAL A 62 -20.53 -1.35 -35.41
CA VAL A 62 -21.98 -1.42 -35.58
C VAL A 62 -22.58 -0.08 -35.13
N PRO A 63 -23.52 0.52 -35.89
CA PRO A 63 -23.82 1.94 -35.78
C PRO A 63 -24.65 2.32 -34.55
N SER A 64 -24.27 3.45 -33.96
CA SER A 64 -24.83 4.02 -32.74
C SER A 64 -26.27 4.50 -32.95
N LYS A 65 -27.18 4.10 -32.05
CA LYS A 65 -28.37 4.88 -31.70
C LYS A 65 -28.05 5.76 -30.49
N LYS A 66 -28.23 7.06 -30.68
CA LYS A 66 -28.13 8.08 -29.65
C LYS A 66 -29.10 7.75 -28.50
N SER A 67 -28.57 7.61 -27.28
CA SER A 67 -29.35 7.74 -26.06
C SER A 67 -28.74 8.85 -25.21
N ALA A 68 -29.61 9.68 -24.68
CA ALA A 68 -29.32 10.95 -24.04
C ALA A 68 -28.39 10.81 -22.83
N SER A 69 -27.37 11.65 -22.83
CA SER A 69 -26.48 11.95 -21.72
C SER A 69 -27.28 12.54 -20.56
N SER A 70 -27.36 11.82 -19.43
CA SER A 70 -27.60 12.46 -18.15
C SER A 70 -26.22 12.86 -17.58
N SER A 71 -25.91 14.13 -17.70
CA SER A 71 -24.79 14.78 -17.08
C SER A 71 -24.94 14.69 -15.54
N GLN A 72 -24.27 13.74 -14.92
CA GLN A 72 -23.97 13.88 -13.51
C GLN A 72 -22.90 14.97 -13.37
N SER A 73 -23.31 16.09 -12.79
CA SER A 73 -22.44 17.18 -12.43
C SER A 73 -21.35 16.66 -11.50
N GLU A 74 -20.10 16.69 -11.98
CA GLU A 74 -18.93 16.65 -11.12
C GLU A 74 -19.07 17.80 -10.12
N THR A 75 -19.40 17.48 -8.88
CA THR A 75 -19.30 18.41 -7.77
C THR A 75 -17.81 18.77 -7.65
N LYS A 76 -17.43 19.96 -8.12
CA LYS A 76 -16.16 20.57 -7.81
C LYS A 76 -16.01 20.51 -6.29
N SER A 77 -15.14 19.64 -5.79
CA SER A 77 -14.74 19.62 -4.40
C SER A 77 -14.11 20.98 -4.10
N ASP A 78 -14.89 21.83 -3.43
CA ASP A 78 -14.35 23.06 -2.85
C ASP A 78 -13.18 22.65 -1.95
N SER A 79 -12.03 23.23 -2.22
CA SER A 79 -10.80 23.05 -1.44
C SER A 79 -11.14 23.32 0.04
N LYS A 80 -11.27 22.26 0.85
CA LYS A 80 -11.60 22.39 2.26
C LYS A 80 -10.42 23.06 2.96
N ASN A 81 -10.60 24.34 3.31
CA ASN A 81 -9.74 24.99 4.29
C ASN A 81 -10.02 24.34 5.64
N ILE A 82 -8.99 24.04 6.39
CA ILE A 82 -9.10 23.52 7.76
C ILE A 82 -8.34 24.45 8.72
N THR A 83 -8.71 24.41 9.98
CA THR A 83 -7.93 25.04 11.05
C THR A 83 -7.37 23.91 11.92
N TYR A 84 -6.05 23.90 12.07
CA TYR A 84 -5.36 22.95 12.92
C TYR A 84 -4.41 23.68 13.85
N GLN A 85 -4.53 23.46 15.16
CA GLN A 85 -3.75 24.14 16.20
C GLN A 85 -3.74 25.69 16.06
N GLY A 86 -4.88 26.25 15.68
CA GLY A 86 -5.04 27.71 15.52
C GLY A 86 -4.50 28.29 14.22
N GLN A 87 -3.83 27.48 13.37
CA GLN A 87 -3.32 27.88 12.06
C GLN A 87 -4.28 27.45 10.94
N ALA A 88 -4.52 28.33 9.96
CA ALA A 88 -5.33 28.01 8.78
C ALA A 88 -4.46 27.25 7.74
N TYR A 89 -5.04 26.22 7.18
CA TYR A 89 -4.45 25.40 6.12
C TYR A 89 -5.41 25.26 4.95
N GLU A 90 -4.84 25.09 3.75
CA GLU A 90 -5.57 24.70 2.56
C GLU A 90 -5.05 23.36 2.01
N TYR A 91 -5.93 22.61 1.33
CA TYR A 91 -5.51 21.37 0.67
C TYR A 91 -4.43 21.65 -0.36
N ASN A 92 -3.33 20.92 -0.29
CA ASN A 92 -2.24 21.02 -1.25
C ASN A 92 -2.62 20.31 -2.55
N ARG A 93 -3.00 21.06 -3.58
CA ARG A 93 -3.42 20.52 -4.87
C ARG A 93 -2.31 19.83 -5.67
N ASP A 94 -1.05 20.03 -5.26
CA ASP A 94 0.09 19.30 -5.82
C ASP A 94 0.16 17.86 -5.33
N ILE A 95 -0.66 17.49 -4.31
CA ILE A 95 -0.73 16.13 -3.77
C ILE A 95 -1.99 15.43 -4.29
N LYS A 96 -1.81 14.33 -5.01
CA LYS A 96 -2.90 13.39 -5.35
C LYS A 96 -2.85 12.18 -4.43
N ALA A 97 -4.00 11.77 -3.91
CA ALA A 97 -4.13 10.55 -3.12
C ALA A 97 -4.70 9.42 -3.98
N VAL A 98 -4.00 8.31 -4.02
CA VAL A 98 -4.43 7.07 -4.70
C VAL A 98 -4.39 5.94 -3.69
N VAL A 99 -5.38 5.05 -3.70
CA VAL A 99 -5.40 3.88 -2.81
C VAL A 99 -5.11 2.60 -3.58
N PHE A 100 -4.14 1.82 -3.09
CA PHE A 100 -3.89 0.45 -3.52
C PHE A 100 -4.57 -0.53 -2.56
N LEU A 101 -5.21 -1.57 -3.12
CA LEU A 101 -5.99 -2.57 -2.41
C LEU A 101 -5.54 -3.97 -2.81
N GLY A 102 -4.99 -4.73 -1.87
CA GLY A 102 -4.81 -6.18 -2.03
C GLY A 102 -6.07 -6.89 -1.56
N VAL A 103 -6.77 -7.55 -2.49
CA VAL A 103 -8.09 -8.15 -2.24
C VAL A 103 -7.96 -9.64 -2.01
N ASP A 104 -8.56 -10.16 -0.93
CA ASP A 104 -8.62 -11.58 -0.61
C ASP A 104 -9.62 -12.32 -1.54
N LYS A 105 -9.30 -12.31 -2.84
CA LYS A 105 -10.03 -13.01 -3.88
C LYS A 105 -9.04 -13.85 -4.68
N LYS A 106 -9.42 -15.05 -5.08
CA LYS A 106 -8.69 -15.87 -6.04
C LYS A 106 -9.26 -15.66 -7.44
N GLY A 107 -8.40 -15.83 -8.45
CA GLY A 107 -8.76 -15.64 -9.86
C GLY A 107 -8.78 -14.18 -10.28
N ASP A 108 -9.49 -13.95 -11.37
CA ASP A 108 -9.57 -12.65 -12.01
C ASP A 108 -10.34 -11.62 -11.18
N MET A 109 -9.96 -10.36 -11.32
CA MET A 109 -10.71 -9.23 -10.78
C MET A 109 -11.89 -8.91 -11.70
N ASP A 110 -12.97 -9.65 -11.53
CA ASP A 110 -14.21 -9.56 -12.30
C ASP A 110 -15.41 -9.20 -11.41
N TYR A 111 -16.52 -8.90 -12.05
CA TYR A 111 -17.76 -8.53 -11.37
C TYR A 111 -18.28 -9.66 -10.49
N ALA A 112 -18.49 -9.35 -9.21
CA ALA A 112 -19.08 -10.27 -8.25
C ALA A 112 -20.61 -10.30 -8.39
N GLN A 113 -21.18 -11.48 -8.56
CA GLN A 113 -22.63 -11.66 -8.71
C GLN A 113 -23.37 -11.44 -7.38
N PHE A 114 -22.72 -11.77 -6.27
CA PHE A 114 -23.27 -11.64 -4.93
C PHE A 114 -22.34 -10.78 -4.06
N MET A 115 -22.94 -10.10 -3.10
CA MET A 115 -22.20 -9.36 -2.09
C MET A 115 -21.29 -10.32 -1.30
N GLY A 116 -20.03 -9.90 -1.08
CA GLY A 116 -19.02 -10.71 -0.43
C GLY A 116 -18.13 -11.51 -1.39
N ASP A 117 -18.64 -11.91 -2.56
CA ASP A 117 -17.85 -12.66 -3.56
C ASP A 117 -16.70 -11.85 -4.14
N GLY A 118 -16.80 -10.52 -4.07
CA GLY A 118 -15.73 -9.61 -4.48
C GLY A 118 -14.49 -9.65 -3.58
N GLY A 119 -14.54 -10.34 -2.43
CA GLY A 119 -13.47 -10.41 -1.44
C GLY A 119 -13.42 -9.19 -0.52
N GLN A 120 -12.43 -9.17 0.38
CA GLN A 120 -12.15 -8.09 1.32
C GLN A 120 -10.80 -7.45 1.00
N ALA A 121 -10.64 -6.15 1.29
CA ALA A 121 -9.35 -5.48 1.13
C ALA A 121 -8.42 -5.82 2.30
N ASP A 122 -7.60 -6.83 2.16
CA ASP A 122 -6.68 -7.33 3.19
C ASP A 122 -5.39 -6.53 3.30
N SER A 123 -5.01 -5.84 2.24
CA SER A 123 -3.91 -4.87 2.21
C SER A 123 -4.43 -3.53 1.69
N ILE A 124 -4.18 -2.46 2.43
CA ILE A 124 -4.64 -1.12 2.07
C ILE A 124 -3.45 -0.17 2.19
N ILE A 125 -3.03 0.41 1.06
CA ILE A 125 -1.92 1.36 1.02
C ILE A 125 -2.41 2.65 0.39
N LEU A 126 -2.36 3.74 1.14
CA LEU A 126 -2.63 5.08 0.63
C LEU A 126 -1.33 5.68 0.10
N MET A 127 -1.33 6.10 -1.15
CA MET A 127 -0.23 6.75 -1.84
C MET A 127 -0.51 8.25 -1.92
N ALA A 128 0.34 9.08 -1.32
CA ALA A 128 0.33 10.54 -1.46
C ALA A 128 1.36 10.93 -2.53
N LEU A 129 0.89 11.21 -3.72
CA LEU A 129 1.70 11.53 -4.89
C LEU A 129 1.89 13.04 -5.00
N ASN A 130 3.12 13.53 -4.82
CA ASN A 130 3.46 14.94 -5.06
C ASN A 130 3.76 15.13 -6.55
N GLU A 131 2.83 15.72 -7.28
CA GLU A 131 2.92 15.92 -8.73
C GLU A 131 4.03 16.89 -9.12
N LYS A 132 4.34 17.85 -8.26
CA LYS A 132 5.37 18.86 -8.50
C LYS A 132 6.77 18.31 -8.27
N GLU A 133 7.00 17.62 -7.16
CA GLU A 133 8.29 17.08 -6.78
C GLU A 133 8.56 15.69 -7.34
N LYS A 134 7.52 15.04 -7.93
CA LYS A 134 7.57 13.66 -8.39
C LYS A 134 8.01 12.69 -7.28
N THR A 135 7.47 12.90 -6.09
CA THR A 135 7.71 12.02 -4.95
C THR A 135 6.41 11.37 -4.48
N VAL A 136 6.52 10.21 -3.86
CA VAL A 136 5.38 9.50 -3.26
C VAL A 136 5.70 9.09 -1.83
N GLN A 137 4.78 9.38 -0.92
CA GLN A 137 4.77 8.83 0.43
C GLN A 137 3.71 7.76 0.54
N LEU A 138 4.07 6.60 1.11
CA LEU A 138 3.16 5.47 1.31
C LEU A 138 2.71 5.39 2.77
N PHE A 139 1.40 5.14 2.96
CA PHE A 139 0.80 4.91 4.28
C PHE A 139 0.06 3.58 4.26
N GLN A 140 0.49 2.65 5.08
CA GLN A 140 -0.19 1.38 5.28
C GLN A 140 -1.33 1.57 6.29
N ILE A 141 -2.53 1.13 5.92
CA ILE A 141 -3.74 1.16 6.73
C ILE A 141 -4.05 -0.28 7.15
N SER A 142 -4.14 -0.54 8.45
CA SER A 142 -4.55 -1.86 8.94
C SER A 142 -5.94 -2.22 8.41
N ARG A 143 -6.11 -3.43 7.90
CA ARG A 143 -7.43 -3.94 7.50
C ARG A 143 -8.46 -3.93 8.66
N ASN A 144 -7.95 -4.05 9.89
CA ASN A 144 -8.74 -4.08 11.11
C ASN A 144 -9.15 -2.67 11.59
N THR A 145 -8.78 -1.59 10.86
CA THR A 145 -9.10 -0.21 11.26
C THR A 145 -10.61 -0.02 11.37
N MET A 146 -11.04 0.35 12.57
CA MET A 146 -12.45 0.59 12.90
C MET A 146 -12.88 1.95 12.38
N THR A 147 -13.69 1.97 11.32
CA THR A 147 -14.20 3.19 10.68
C THR A 147 -15.67 3.04 10.31
N ASN A 148 -16.28 4.10 9.79
CA ASN A 148 -17.62 4.07 9.26
C ASN A 148 -17.66 3.33 7.92
N VAL A 149 -18.37 2.19 7.90
CA VAL A 149 -18.55 1.31 6.75
C VAL A 149 -20.01 1.38 6.32
N ASP A 150 -20.25 1.66 5.04
CA ASP A 150 -21.59 1.64 4.46
C ASP A 150 -22.00 0.19 4.17
N VAL A 151 -23.11 -0.21 4.77
CA VAL A 151 -23.68 -1.56 4.67
C VAL A 151 -24.77 -1.58 3.61
N TYR A 152 -24.72 -2.57 2.74
CA TYR A 152 -25.69 -2.76 1.65
C TYR A 152 -26.37 -4.12 1.77
N SER A 153 -27.60 -4.23 1.24
CA SER A 153 -28.31 -5.49 1.10
C SER A 153 -27.73 -6.32 -0.05
N GLU A 154 -28.05 -7.61 -0.11
CA GLU A 154 -27.70 -8.49 -1.26
C GLU A 154 -28.17 -7.93 -2.63
N LYS A 155 -29.20 -7.10 -2.62
CA LYS A 155 -29.70 -6.41 -3.82
C LYS A 155 -28.95 -5.12 -4.15
N GLY A 156 -27.92 -4.79 -3.35
CA GLY A 156 -27.12 -3.58 -3.53
C GLY A 156 -27.79 -2.29 -3.04
N GLU A 157 -28.87 -2.37 -2.22
CA GLU A 157 -29.55 -1.23 -1.62
C GLU A 157 -28.81 -0.82 -0.32
N TYR A 158 -28.58 0.47 -0.15
CA TYR A 158 -27.99 1.00 1.09
C TYR A 158 -28.91 0.74 2.27
N LEU A 159 -28.37 0.18 3.34
CA LEU A 159 -29.10 -0.10 4.58
C LEU A 159 -28.76 0.88 5.71
N THR A 160 -27.47 1.02 6.00
CA THR A 160 -26.98 1.82 7.13
C THR A 160 -25.48 2.05 7.00
N THR A 161 -24.94 2.89 7.90
CA THR A 161 -23.50 3.02 8.13
C THR A 161 -23.18 2.56 9.54
N GLN A 162 -22.21 1.66 9.70
CA GLN A 162 -21.79 1.10 10.99
C GLN A 162 -20.29 1.22 11.18
N LYS A 163 -19.85 1.26 12.45
CA LYS A 163 -18.43 1.20 12.78
C LYS A 163 -17.96 -0.25 12.70
N MET A 164 -17.15 -0.55 11.69
CA MET A 164 -16.67 -1.88 11.37
C MET A 164 -15.23 -1.81 10.85
N GLN A 165 -14.58 -2.96 10.67
CA GLN A 165 -13.26 -3.03 10.02
C GLN A 165 -13.34 -2.48 8.59
N ILE A 166 -12.39 -1.62 8.21
CA ILE A 166 -12.35 -0.97 6.89
C ILE A 166 -12.28 -1.97 5.74
N ALA A 167 -11.66 -3.14 5.93
CA ALA A 167 -11.55 -4.19 4.92
C ALA A 167 -12.89 -4.65 4.36
N LEU A 168 -13.93 -4.65 5.21
CA LEU A 168 -15.28 -5.08 4.86
C LEU A 168 -15.96 -4.15 3.85
N GLN A 169 -15.50 -2.89 3.76
CA GLN A 169 -16.12 -1.94 2.83
C GLN A 169 -16.01 -2.40 1.36
N TYR A 170 -14.92 -3.09 1.00
CA TYR A 170 -14.77 -3.63 -0.35
C TYR A 170 -15.82 -4.70 -0.68
N ALA A 171 -16.10 -5.58 0.27
CA ALA A 171 -17.07 -6.68 0.13
C ALA A 171 -18.52 -6.19 -0.06
N TYR A 172 -18.86 -4.98 0.37
CA TYR A 172 -20.18 -4.39 0.16
C TYR A 172 -20.38 -3.80 -1.25
N GLY A 173 -19.41 -3.93 -2.12
CA GLY A 173 -19.48 -3.51 -3.52
C GLY A 173 -19.74 -4.66 -4.49
N ASP A 174 -19.28 -4.46 -5.71
CA ASP A 174 -19.44 -5.37 -6.86
C ASP A 174 -18.14 -6.10 -7.24
N GLY A 175 -17.10 -6.02 -6.42
CA GLY A 175 -15.78 -6.54 -6.74
C GLY A 175 -14.96 -5.66 -7.69
N GLU A 176 -15.57 -4.64 -8.30
CA GLU A 176 -14.95 -3.72 -9.24
C GLU A 176 -15.21 -2.24 -8.86
N LYS A 177 -15.98 -1.54 -9.67
CA LYS A 177 -16.17 -0.07 -9.60
C LYS A 177 -16.85 0.38 -8.31
N LYS A 178 -17.92 -0.31 -7.90
CA LYS A 178 -18.63 0.03 -6.66
C LYS A 178 -17.75 -0.26 -5.43
N SER A 179 -17.06 -1.40 -5.40
CA SER A 179 -16.11 -1.74 -4.34
C SER A 179 -15.00 -0.70 -4.24
N ALA A 180 -14.41 -0.32 -5.36
CA ALA A 180 -13.38 0.72 -5.44
C ALA A 180 -13.89 2.08 -4.94
N TRP A 181 -15.09 2.50 -5.37
CA TRP A 181 -15.71 3.74 -4.92
C TRP A 181 -15.98 3.75 -3.42
N LEU A 182 -16.52 2.64 -2.88
CA LEU A 182 -16.78 2.48 -1.45
C LEU A 182 -15.49 2.56 -0.62
N MET A 183 -14.43 1.90 -1.07
CA MET A 183 -13.13 1.96 -0.40
C MET A 183 -12.52 3.36 -0.45
N LYS A 184 -12.58 4.05 -1.59
CA LYS A 184 -12.14 5.46 -1.68
C LYS A 184 -12.89 6.33 -0.68
N LYS A 185 -14.21 6.15 -0.55
CA LYS A 185 -15.03 6.87 0.43
C LYS A 185 -14.61 6.57 1.87
N ALA A 186 -14.41 5.30 2.22
CA ALA A 186 -14.00 4.89 3.56
C ALA A 186 -12.61 5.43 3.94
N VAL A 187 -11.64 5.33 3.02
CA VAL A 187 -10.30 5.89 3.23
C VAL A 187 -10.34 7.41 3.32
N SER A 188 -11.12 8.09 2.47
CA SER A 188 -11.32 9.54 2.56
C SER A 188 -11.87 9.96 3.91
N ASN A 189 -12.90 9.26 4.41
CA ASN A 189 -13.48 9.53 5.72
C ASN A 189 -12.48 9.33 6.86
N LEU A 190 -11.71 8.24 6.81
CA LEU A 190 -10.63 7.96 7.77
C LEU A 190 -9.57 9.07 7.77
N MET A 191 -9.26 9.62 6.59
CA MET A 191 -8.27 10.69 6.39
C MET A 191 -8.89 12.11 6.45
N TYR A 192 -9.94 12.31 7.26
CA TYR A 192 -10.61 13.60 7.49
C TYR A 192 -11.09 14.30 6.21
N GLY A 193 -11.50 13.50 5.22
CA GLY A 193 -12.07 13.99 3.96
C GLY A 193 -11.02 14.35 2.90
N VAL A 194 -9.79 13.84 3.00
CA VAL A 194 -8.81 13.90 1.90
C VAL A 194 -9.42 13.27 0.64
N PRO A 195 -9.44 13.98 -0.49
CA PRO A 195 -9.98 13.43 -1.73
C PRO A 195 -9.11 12.26 -2.25
N ILE A 196 -9.70 11.09 -2.41
CA ILE A 196 -9.01 9.94 -3.03
C ILE A 196 -9.34 9.94 -4.51
N SER A 197 -8.36 10.31 -5.34
CA SER A 197 -8.55 10.52 -6.77
C SER A 197 -8.76 9.23 -7.55
N ALA A 198 -8.06 8.16 -7.16
CA ALA A 198 -8.12 6.88 -7.86
C ALA A 198 -7.86 5.70 -6.92
N SER A 199 -8.14 4.50 -7.44
CA SER A 199 -7.89 3.24 -6.77
C SER A 199 -7.30 2.21 -7.73
N ILE A 200 -6.50 1.30 -7.16
CA ILE A 200 -5.95 0.11 -7.83
C ILE A 200 -6.26 -1.05 -6.92
N ALA A 201 -6.94 -2.08 -7.41
CA ALA A 201 -7.18 -3.30 -6.66
C ALA A 201 -6.56 -4.50 -7.37
N MET A 202 -5.98 -5.42 -6.58
CA MET A 202 -5.31 -6.62 -7.08
C MET A 202 -5.75 -7.83 -6.28
N SER A 203 -6.07 -8.94 -6.98
CA SER A 203 -6.35 -10.23 -6.37
C SER A 203 -5.07 -10.93 -5.89
N ILE A 204 -5.22 -11.96 -5.06
CA ILE A 204 -4.09 -12.73 -4.50
C ILE A 204 -3.26 -13.38 -5.61
N ASP A 205 -3.90 -13.92 -6.64
CA ASP A 205 -3.19 -14.60 -7.74
C ASP A 205 -2.34 -13.63 -8.57
N GLY A 206 -2.66 -12.33 -8.50
CA GLY A 206 -1.79 -11.28 -9.04
C GLY A 206 -0.43 -11.23 -8.36
N ILE A 207 -0.36 -11.48 -7.05
CA ILE A 207 0.90 -11.51 -6.29
C ILE A 207 1.78 -12.67 -6.76
N SER A 208 1.19 -13.89 -6.82
CA SER A 208 1.88 -15.09 -7.28
C SER A 208 2.38 -14.92 -8.71
N THR A 209 1.51 -14.41 -9.59
CA THR A 209 1.82 -14.18 -11.00
C THR A 209 2.96 -13.17 -11.20
N VAL A 210 2.91 -12.03 -10.51
CA VAL A 210 3.97 -11.01 -10.58
C VAL A 210 5.29 -11.55 -10.04
N ASN A 211 5.25 -12.29 -8.92
CA ASN A 211 6.43 -12.94 -8.35
C ASN A 211 7.10 -13.88 -9.36
N ASP A 212 6.33 -14.77 -9.97
CA ASP A 212 6.86 -15.81 -10.87
C ASP A 212 7.34 -15.22 -12.21
N LEU A 213 6.65 -14.22 -12.74
CA LEU A 213 7.09 -13.49 -13.94
C LEU A 213 8.41 -12.73 -13.73
N LEU A 214 8.67 -12.29 -12.49
CA LEU A 214 9.96 -11.69 -12.11
C LEU A 214 11.08 -12.73 -11.94
N GLY A 215 10.74 -14.00 -11.83
CA GLY A 215 11.67 -15.09 -11.51
C GLY A 215 11.81 -15.35 -10.01
N GLY A 216 10.88 -14.85 -9.21
CA GLY A 216 10.85 -14.96 -7.77
C GLY A 216 11.44 -13.75 -7.05
N VAL A 217 10.76 -13.29 -6.00
CA VAL A 217 11.25 -12.21 -5.13
C VAL A 217 12.19 -12.80 -4.08
N GLU A 218 13.41 -12.26 -4.01
CA GLU A 218 14.39 -12.62 -2.98
C GLU A 218 14.14 -11.83 -1.71
N ILE A 219 14.01 -12.51 -0.58
CA ILE A 219 13.89 -11.92 0.75
C ILE A 219 14.87 -12.56 1.71
N THR A 220 15.35 -11.78 2.69
CA THR A 220 16.00 -12.32 3.91
C THR A 220 14.96 -12.31 5.04
N VAL A 221 14.63 -13.47 5.56
CA VAL A 221 13.58 -13.65 6.57
C VAL A 221 14.01 -12.96 7.89
N PRO A 222 13.31 -11.93 8.38
CA PRO A 222 13.77 -11.11 9.50
C PRO A 222 13.51 -11.73 10.89
N LYS A 223 12.49 -12.57 10.96
CA LYS A 223 12.05 -13.28 12.18
C LYS A 223 11.79 -14.75 11.83
N ASP A 224 11.62 -15.61 12.83
CA ASP A 224 11.16 -16.96 12.61
C ASP A 224 9.68 -16.94 12.17
N TYR A 225 9.44 -17.29 10.90
CA TYR A 225 8.12 -17.45 10.29
C TYR A 225 7.86 -18.89 9.84
N THR A 226 8.53 -19.89 10.48
CA THR A 226 8.33 -21.33 10.17
C THR A 226 6.88 -21.79 10.38
N TYR A 227 6.11 -21.07 11.16
CA TYR A 227 4.68 -21.28 11.32
C TYR A 227 3.85 -20.86 10.08
N VAL A 228 4.42 -20.04 9.18
CA VAL A 228 3.82 -19.65 7.88
C VAL A 228 4.16 -20.70 6.83
N ASP A 229 5.45 -20.99 6.70
CA ASP A 229 5.99 -22.05 5.84
C ASP A 229 7.33 -22.52 6.46
N PRO A 230 7.58 -23.84 6.55
CA PRO A 230 8.80 -24.39 7.18
C PRO A 230 10.12 -23.83 6.63
N VAL A 231 10.14 -23.29 5.42
CA VAL A 231 11.36 -22.70 4.81
C VAL A 231 11.67 -21.30 5.33
N PHE A 232 10.73 -20.62 5.99
CA PHE A 232 10.87 -19.24 6.46
C PHE A 232 11.58 -19.14 7.82
N GLU A 233 12.74 -19.78 7.92
CA GLU A 233 13.60 -19.70 9.10
C GLU A 233 14.28 -18.32 9.16
N GLN A 234 14.39 -17.75 10.37
CA GLN A 234 15.06 -16.47 10.58
C GLN A 234 16.48 -16.44 10.02
N GLY A 235 16.81 -15.39 9.28
CA GLY A 235 18.11 -15.14 8.67
C GLY A 235 18.34 -15.86 7.36
N LYS A 236 17.44 -16.74 6.90
CA LYS A 236 17.54 -17.33 5.57
C LYS A 236 17.22 -16.31 4.48
N THR A 237 18.00 -16.33 3.41
CA THR A 237 17.69 -15.62 2.17
C THR A 237 17.12 -16.63 1.17
N LEU A 238 15.95 -16.33 0.63
CA LEU A 238 15.16 -17.21 -0.22
C LEU A 238 14.65 -16.44 -1.43
N THR A 239 14.67 -17.08 -2.60
CA THR A 239 13.90 -16.64 -3.77
C THR A 239 12.55 -17.32 -3.71
N LEU A 240 11.48 -16.55 -3.50
CA LEU A 240 10.12 -17.08 -3.29
C LEU A 240 9.52 -17.60 -4.60
N THR A 241 8.87 -18.76 -4.54
CA THR A 241 7.89 -19.16 -5.57
C THR A 241 6.60 -18.33 -5.40
N GLY A 242 5.73 -18.31 -6.41
CA GLY A 242 4.44 -17.61 -6.31
C GLY A 242 3.59 -18.08 -5.12
N GLU A 243 3.55 -19.39 -4.86
CA GLU A 243 2.86 -19.94 -3.69
C GLU A 243 3.48 -19.46 -2.36
N GLN A 244 4.81 -19.42 -2.30
CA GLN A 244 5.52 -18.91 -1.11
C GLN A 244 5.31 -17.41 -0.93
N ALA A 245 5.30 -16.63 -2.02
CA ALA A 245 5.01 -15.21 -1.99
C ALA A 245 3.58 -14.94 -1.47
N GLU A 246 2.59 -15.69 -1.97
CA GLU A 246 1.20 -15.63 -1.46
C GLU A 246 1.17 -15.92 0.04
N LYS A 247 1.73 -17.06 0.47
CA LYS A 247 1.78 -17.42 1.90
C LYS A 247 2.44 -16.34 2.74
N TYR A 248 3.58 -15.80 2.27
CA TYR A 248 4.36 -14.80 2.98
C TYR A 248 3.57 -13.53 3.28
N VAL A 249 2.82 -13.02 2.31
CA VAL A 249 2.06 -11.77 2.44
C VAL A 249 0.65 -11.97 3.03
N ARG A 250 0.10 -13.18 2.98
CA ARG A 250 -1.28 -13.46 3.36
C ARG A 250 -1.44 -14.06 4.74
N TYR A 251 -0.57 -15.00 5.12
CA TYR A 251 -0.76 -15.81 6.32
C TYR A 251 -0.92 -14.93 7.57
N ARG A 252 -1.88 -15.30 8.39
CA ARG A 252 -2.15 -14.73 9.70
C ARG A 252 -2.63 -15.85 10.65
N ASP A 253 -2.09 -15.91 11.87
CA ASP A 253 -2.68 -16.71 12.92
C ASP A 253 -3.82 -15.95 13.57
N ILE A 254 -5.05 -16.32 13.25
CA ILE A 254 -6.26 -15.65 13.75
C ILE A 254 -6.48 -15.81 15.25
N ASN A 255 -5.75 -16.74 15.90
CA ASN A 255 -5.85 -16.98 17.34
C ASN A 255 -4.87 -16.13 18.15
N VAL A 256 -4.00 -15.36 17.47
CA VAL A 256 -3.01 -14.49 18.10
C VAL A 256 -3.36 -13.03 17.85
N THR A 257 -3.71 -12.32 18.91
CA THR A 257 -3.95 -10.86 18.85
C THR A 257 -2.69 -10.14 18.39
N GLY A 258 -2.82 -9.20 17.48
CA GLY A 258 -1.69 -8.46 16.90
C GLY A 258 -0.96 -9.20 15.77
N SER A 259 -1.34 -10.44 15.41
CA SER A 259 -0.75 -11.18 14.27
C SER A 259 -0.92 -10.46 12.92
N ASN A 260 -1.85 -9.50 12.84
CA ASN A 260 -1.99 -8.63 11.68
C ASN A 260 -0.75 -7.73 11.49
N ASN A 261 -0.12 -7.28 12.56
CA ASN A 261 1.10 -6.46 12.47
C ASN A 261 2.25 -7.25 11.83
N ASP A 262 2.46 -8.51 12.23
CA ASP A 262 3.44 -9.39 11.60
C ASP A 262 3.16 -9.59 10.10
N ARG A 263 1.89 -9.71 9.72
CA ARG A 263 1.50 -9.79 8.31
C ARG A 263 1.82 -8.48 7.58
N MET A 264 1.50 -7.33 8.15
CA MET A 264 1.79 -6.01 7.57
C MET A 264 3.30 -5.80 7.41
N GLU A 265 4.13 -6.24 8.36
CA GLU A 265 5.59 -6.21 8.24
C GLU A 265 6.08 -7.07 7.04
N ARG A 266 5.56 -8.29 6.90
CA ARG A 266 5.89 -9.16 5.75
C ARG A 266 5.42 -8.57 4.42
N GLN A 267 4.23 -7.96 4.37
CA GLN A 267 3.75 -7.25 3.19
C GLN A 267 4.68 -6.10 2.81
N THR A 268 5.06 -5.27 3.78
CA THR A 268 6.01 -4.17 3.58
C THR A 268 7.35 -4.69 3.04
N GLN A 269 7.90 -5.72 3.67
CA GLN A 269 9.17 -6.31 3.23
C GLN A 269 9.09 -6.87 1.81
N PHE A 270 8.04 -7.64 1.50
CA PHE A 270 7.83 -8.20 0.18
C PHE A 270 7.72 -7.11 -0.90
N VAL A 271 6.91 -6.09 -0.65
CA VAL A 271 6.76 -4.95 -1.55
C VAL A 271 8.12 -4.29 -1.80
N MET A 272 8.88 -3.97 -0.75
CA MET A 272 10.19 -3.34 -0.88
C MET A 272 11.21 -4.21 -1.65
N ALA A 273 11.22 -5.51 -1.41
CA ALA A 273 12.09 -6.46 -2.12
C ALA A 273 11.68 -6.60 -3.61
N LEU A 274 10.39 -6.80 -3.88
CA LEU A 274 9.82 -6.81 -5.22
C LEU A 274 10.23 -5.55 -5.98
N MET A 275 10.12 -4.43 -5.32
CA MET A 275 10.49 -3.14 -5.84
C MET A 275 11.95 -3.05 -6.26
N SER A 276 12.84 -3.36 -5.41
CA SER A 276 14.28 -3.33 -5.71
C SER A 276 14.63 -4.23 -6.90
N GLN A 277 14.09 -5.45 -6.90
CA GLN A 277 14.46 -6.46 -7.91
C GLN A 277 13.84 -6.20 -9.26
N LEU A 278 12.64 -5.65 -9.32
CA LEU A 278 12.02 -5.24 -10.58
C LEU A 278 12.85 -4.20 -11.32
N LYS A 279 13.43 -3.24 -10.61
CA LYS A 279 14.32 -2.24 -11.21
C LYS A 279 15.50 -2.90 -11.88
N ASP A 280 16.17 -3.82 -11.17
CA ASP A 280 17.35 -4.52 -11.67
C ASP A 280 16.99 -5.47 -12.82
N ALA A 281 15.85 -6.14 -12.73
CA ALA A 281 15.38 -7.06 -13.77
C ALA A 281 14.98 -6.31 -15.04
N SER A 282 14.34 -5.15 -14.94
CA SER A 282 13.94 -4.33 -16.09
C SER A 282 15.11 -3.79 -16.90
N GLN A 283 16.27 -3.60 -16.27
CA GLN A 283 17.51 -3.22 -16.97
C GLN A 283 18.09 -4.36 -17.78
N ARG A 284 17.80 -5.62 -17.41
CA ARG A 284 18.31 -6.83 -18.05
C ARG A 284 17.34 -7.40 -19.08
N ASP A 285 16.05 -7.25 -18.88
CA ASP A 285 14.98 -7.72 -19.78
C ASP A 285 14.02 -6.57 -20.09
N THR A 286 14.18 -5.97 -21.27
CA THR A 286 13.33 -4.87 -21.77
C THR A 286 11.90 -5.31 -22.08
N GLU A 287 11.64 -6.63 -22.20
CA GLU A 287 10.30 -7.18 -22.40
C GLU A 287 9.60 -7.55 -21.11
N LEU A 288 10.32 -7.53 -19.97
CA LEU A 288 9.79 -7.91 -18.66
C LEU A 288 8.50 -7.15 -18.34
N TYR A 289 8.48 -5.84 -18.59
CA TYR A 289 7.30 -5.02 -18.38
C TYR A 289 6.09 -5.50 -19.19
N ALA A 290 6.28 -5.78 -20.47
CA ALA A 290 5.21 -6.27 -21.32
C ALA A 290 4.70 -7.65 -20.84
N LYS A 291 5.58 -8.53 -20.39
CA LYS A 291 5.23 -9.85 -19.83
C LYS A 291 4.42 -9.70 -18.53
N LEU A 292 4.90 -8.87 -17.61
CA LEU A 292 4.20 -8.58 -16.36
C LEU A 292 2.82 -8.02 -16.63
N MET A 293 2.70 -7.09 -17.56
CA MET A 293 1.46 -6.42 -17.90
C MET A 293 0.44 -7.35 -18.54
N THR A 294 0.88 -8.22 -19.43
CA THR A 294 -0.02 -9.19 -20.07
C THR A 294 -0.46 -10.26 -19.06
N GLY A 295 0.49 -10.77 -18.27
CA GLY A 295 0.23 -11.87 -17.34
C GLY A 295 -0.59 -11.45 -16.11
N ALA A 296 -0.39 -10.25 -15.60
CA ALA A 296 -1.08 -9.80 -14.38
C ALA A 296 -2.40 -9.05 -14.65
N ASN A 297 -2.68 -8.65 -15.90
CA ASN A 297 -3.88 -7.87 -16.24
C ASN A 297 -5.21 -8.46 -15.72
N PRO A 298 -5.47 -9.78 -15.76
CA PRO A 298 -6.73 -10.33 -15.26
C PRO A 298 -6.93 -10.11 -13.76
N TYR A 299 -5.84 -9.95 -13.01
CA TYR A 299 -5.83 -9.87 -11.56
C TYR A 299 -5.92 -8.43 -11.02
N PHE A 300 -6.11 -7.43 -11.90
CA PHE A 300 -6.18 -6.03 -11.53
C PHE A 300 -7.46 -5.35 -11.99
N THR A 301 -7.92 -4.38 -11.19
CA THR A 301 -8.91 -3.39 -11.61
C THR A 301 -8.50 -2.01 -11.12
N THR A 302 -8.76 -0.97 -11.92
CA THR A 302 -8.43 0.42 -11.59
C THR A 302 -9.36 1.40 -12.32
N ASP A 303 -9.54 2.57 -11.73
CA ASP A 303 -10.24 3.72 -12.36
C ASP A 303 -9.26 4.80 -12.87
N MET A 304 -7.95 4.51 -12.84
CA MET A 304 -6.93 5.35 -13.47
C MET A 304 -6.89 5.14 -14.97
N SER A 305 -6.63 6.22 -15.71
CA SER A 305 -6.29 6.13 -17.13
C SER A 305 -4.89 5.52 -17.33
N ALA A 306 -4.63 4.99 -18.53
CA ALA A 306 -3.32 4.46 -18.89
C ALA A 306 -2.20 5.50 -18.71
N ASP A 307 -2.45 6.77 -19.08
CA ASP A 307 -1.46 7.85 -18.95
C ASP A 307 -1.16 8.17 -17.47
N GLU A 308 -2.18 8.18 -16.59
CA GLU A 308 -2.00 8.40 -15.16
C GLU A 308 -1.18 7.28 -14.52
N ILE A 309 -1.44 6.05 -14.93
CA ILE A 309 -0.68 4.90 -14.46
C ILE A 309 0.78 5.01 -14.95
N MET A 310 1.01 5.30 -16.25
CA MET A 310 2.37 5.53 -16.79
C MET A 310 3.11 6.64 -16.04
N ALA A 311 2.40 7.72 -15.71
CA ALA A 311 2.99 8.84 -14.97
C ALA A 311 3.52 8.44 -13.59
N LEU A 312 2.99 7.36 -12.98
CA LEU A 312 3.47 6.87 -11.69
C LEU A 312 4.94 6.37 -11.75
N SER A 313 5.43 5.99 -12.94
CA SER A 313 6.83 5.62 -13.14
C SER A 313 7.82 6.77 -12.88
N ASN A 314 7.34 7.99 -12.87
CA ASN A 314 8.17 9.18 -12.65
C ASN A 314 8.30 9.59 -11.18
N TYR A 315 7.65 8.86 -10.26
CA TYR A 315 7.66 9.21 -8.84
C TYR A 315 8.75 8.46 -8.07
N GLU A 316 9.39 9.17 -7.14
CA GLU A 316 10.38 8.65 -6.21
C GLU A 316 9.78 8.49 -4.82
N MET A 317 10.16 7.43 -4.10
CA MET A 317 9.78 7.29 -2.70
C MET A 317 10.38 8.44 -1.87
N SER A 318 9.55 9.15 -1.11
CA SER A 318 10.00 10.22 -0.21
C SER A 318 10.50 9.72 1.15
N GLY A 319 10.38 8.42 1.41
CA GLY A 319 10.80 7.79 2.67
C GLY A 319 10.34 6.34 2.74
N GLU A 320 10.36 5.78 3.95
CA GLU A 320 9.85 4.43 4.22
C GLU A 320 8.31 4.40 4.22
N ILE A 321 7.73 3.21 4.06
CA ILE A 321 6.29 3.01 4.22
C ILE A 321 5.94 3.26 5.70
N GLN A 322 5.01 4.18 5.95
CA GLN A 322 4.54 4.50 7.29
C GLN A 322 3.23 3.76 7.56
N THR A 323 3.07 3.20 8.75
CA THR A 323 1.77 2.75 9.22
C THR A 323 1.01 3.94 9.82
N ILE A 324 -0.30 4.04 9.56
CA ILE A 324 -1.11 5.07 10.22
C ILE A 324 -1.06 4.87 11.74
N PRO A 325 -1.01 5.97 12.52
CA PRO A 325 -0.86 5.86 13.98
C PRO A 325 -2.11 5.26 14.63
N GLY A 326 -1.89 4.36 15.58
CA GLY A 326 -2.95 3.68 16.33
C GLY A 326 -2.47 2.42 17.02
N GLU A 327 -3.39 1.67 17.55
CA GLU A 327 -3.11 0.40 18.26
C GLU A 327 -4.13 -0.68 17.92
N GLU A 328 -3.68 -1.91 17.90
CA GLU A 328 -4.53 -3.08 17.74
C GLU A 328 -5.00 -3.58 19.11
N ARG A 329 -6.28 -3.88 19.22
CA ARG A 329 -6.93 -4.40 20.43
C ARG A 329 -7.71 -5.66 20.11
N ALA A 330 -7.77 -6.59 21.06
CA ALA A 330 -8.69 -7.73 20.94
C ALA A 330 -10.14 -7.23 21.03
N GLY A 331 -10.91 -7.49 19.99
CA GLY A 331 -12.36 -7.29 19.98
C GLY A 331 -13.12 -8.54 20.45
N ALA A 332 -14.43 -8.50 20.36
CA ALA A 332 -15.28 -9.63 20.78
C ALA A 332 -15.15 -10.86 19.87
N GLU A 333 -14.98 -10.65 18.57
CA GLU A 333 -14.94 -11.71 17.56
C GLU A 333 -13.63 -11.70 16.76
N HIS A 334 -12.97 -10.55 16.66
CA HIS A 334 -11.75 -10.35 15.87
C HIS A 334 -10.96 -9.14 16.40
N ASP A 335 -9.69 -9.03 16.00
CA ASP A 335 -8.87 -7.88 16.34
C ASP A 335 -9.42 -6.60 15.70
N GLU A 336 -9.32 -5.50 16.42
CA GLU A 336 -9.77 -4.17 16.03
C GLU A 336 -8.60 -3.19 16.13
N PHE A 337 -8.39 -2.36 15.11
CA PHE A 337 -7.38 -1.31 15.14
C PHE A 337 -8.04 0.05 15.33
N TYR A 338 -7.62 0.75 16.36
CA TYR A 338 -8.11 2.09 16.70
C TYR A 338 -7.04 3.13 16.43
N THR A 339 -7.35 4.11 15.60
CA THR A 339 -6.47 5.21 15.27
C THR A 339 -6.20 6.11 16.47
N ASN A 340 -4.96 6.60 16.59
CA ASN A 340 -4.65 7.74 17.43
C ASN A 340 -5.03 9.00 16.65
N GLU A 341 -6.19 9.59 17.00
CA GLU A 341 -6.80 10.69 16.24
C GLU A 341 -5.90 11.92 16.14
N ASP A 342 -5.20 12.29 17.23
CA ASP A 342 -4.32 13.47 17.26
C ASP A 342 -3.12 13.29 16.33
N GLU A 343 -2.47 12.12 16.38
CA GLU A 343 -1.33 11.82 15.54
C GLU A 343 -1.74 11.59 14.08
N LEU A 344 -2.90 10.97 13.84
CA LEU A 344 -3.44 10.79 12.50
C LEU A 344 -3.77 12.14 11.86
N GLN A 345 -4.44 13.04 12.60
CA GLN A 345 -4.74 14.38 12.12
C GLN A 345 -3.46 15.16 11.79
N LYS A 346 -2.45 15.10 12.67
CA LYS A 346 -1.14 15.71 12.43
C LYS A 346 -0.48 15.17 11.17
N MET A 347 -0.51 13.83 10.97
CA MET A 347 0.02 13.17 9.78
C MET A 347 -0.71 13.64 8.52
N VAL A 348 -2.05 13.69 8.54
CA VAL A 348 -2.88 14.12 7.42
C VAL A 348 -2.59 15.59 7.05
N VAL A 349 -2.55 16.48 8.05
CA VAL A 349 -2.25 17.90 7.83
C VAL A 349 -0.87 18.08 7.20
N LYS A 350 0.14 17.40 7.77
CA LYS A 350 1.52 17.48 7.26
C LYS A 350 1.67 16.99 5.83
N THR A 351 0.88 15.97 5.45
CA THR A 351 1.01 15.31 4.14
C THR A 351 0.18 16.00 3.06
N PHE A 352 -1.07 16.35 3.37
CA PHE A 352 -2.05 16.75 2.35
C PHE A 352 -2.41 18.23 2.37
N TYR A 353 -1.90 18.99 3.33
CA TYR A 353 -2.24 20.39 3.47
C TYR A 353 -0.98 21.28 3.51
N LYS A 354 -1.13 22.52 3.13
CA LYS A 354 -0.12 23.57 3.28
C LYS A 354 -0.71 24.75 4.03
N ILE A 355 0.14 25.53 4.68
CA ILE A 355 -0.28 26.76 5.35
C ILE A 355 -0.96 27.65 4.31
N LYS A 356 -2.13 28.16 4.65
CA LYS A 356 -2.84 29.11 3.81
C LYS A 356 -2.16 30.47 3.95
N ASP A 357 -1.62 30.97 2.84
CA ASP A 357 -1.10 32.33 2.77
C ASP A 357 -2.25 33.32 3.02
N MET A 358 -1.99 34.32 3.90
CA MET A 358 -2.96 35.36 4.24
C MET A 358 -3.11 36.35 3.11
#